data_e1fd04b2b1417b1a549eec60c0bd66dc
#
_entry.id   e1fd04b2b1417b1a549eec60c0bd66dc
#
_cell.length_a   1.000
_cell.length_b   1.000
_cell.length_c   1.000
_cell.angle_alpha   90.00
_cell.angle_beta   90.00
_cell.angle_gamma   90.00
#
_symmetry.space_group_name_H-M   'P 1'
#
loop_
_entity.id
_entity.type
_entity.pdbx_description
1 polymer ?
#
loop_
_entity_poly.entity_id
_entity_poly.type
_entity_poly.pdbx_seq_one_letter_code
_entity_poly.pdbx_strand_id
1 'polypeptide(L)'
;MDSAHAEEAVHMLFYMDLDRFKAVNDSCGHMAGDNMLREVAALIKDQVRDSDFVGRLGGDEFGALLIGCPIDKARQIATDICNAIADYRFVWKDKIFNIGISIGLVEISHASGSLQDVMSAADSACYMAKQSCRGQVHVYSARDEAVARERGDIQWLRQWQTALHEDSFQLAVQPILAMRGSATSGPAVEVLIRLDDGLGRATESAEFLRPAARYQMMPQIDRWVVNATLAAISGGELKLPANRSCAINLSGQTLGDESFLGFVVDALDRSGVSPSSICFEVTEGAILSNVQHAQRFIEVLHGIGCEFSLDDFGSGLGSFSSLKHLPIDYLQIDGTYTRNLQTDLVNQEMVNAMIKLARTMAV
;
A
#
# COMPACT_ATOMS: atom_id res chain seq x y z
N MET A 1 -16.25 23.76 -15.80
CA MET A 1 -14.99 24.22 -16.44
C MET A 1 -15.24 25.45 -17.31
N ASP A 2 -16.10 25.38 -18.32
CA ASP A 2 -16.33 26.52 -19.28
C ASP A 2 -16.78 27.83 -18.60
N SER A 3 -17.69 27.76 -17.61
CA SER A 3 -18.12 28.96 -16.87
C SER A 3 -17.01 29.53 -15.98
N ALA A 4 -16.14 28.71 -15.41
CA ALA A 4 -15.01 29.17 -14.61
C ALA A 4 -13.96 29.91 -15.48
N HIS A 5 -13.78 29.45 -16.72
CA HIS A 5 -12.88 30.11 -17.68
C HIS A 5 -13.45 31.40 -18.28
N ALA A 6 -14.78 31.44 -18.55
CA ALA A 6 -15.43 32.56 -19.23
C ALA A 6 -15.81 33.71 -18.31
N GLU A 7 -16.14 33.46 -17.03
CA GLU A 7 -16.77 34.44 -16.12
C GLU A 7 -15.91 34.80 -14.90
N GLU A 8 -14.66 34.33 -14.79
CA GLU A 8 -13.84 34.41 -13.58
C GLU A 8 -14.54 33.86 -12.31
N ALA A 9 -15.56 33.02 -12.52
CA ALA A 9 -16.34 32.46 -11.44
C ALA A 9 -15.58 31.33 -10.76
N VAL A 10 -15.60 31.29 -9.42
CA VAL A 10 -15.02 30.23 -8.64
C VAL A 10 -16.10 29.23 -8.27
N HIS A 11 -15.84 27.95 -8.54
CA HIS A 11 -16.71 26.82 -8.16
C HIS A 11 -15.94 25.89 -7.24
N MET A 12 -16.66 25.04 -6.49
CA MET A 12 -16.05 24.05 -5.62
C MET A 12 -16.49 22.66 -6.00
N LEU A 13 -15.55 21.74 -6.09
CA LEU A 13 -15.80 20.31 -6.27
C LEU A 13 -15.56 19.59 -4.94
N PHE A 14 -16.51 18.77 -4.53
CA PHE A 14 -16.35 17.78 -3.46
C PHE A 14 -16.23 16.39 -4.07
N TYR A 15 -15.22 15.67 -3.66
CA TYR A 15 -15.13 14.22 -3.83
C TYR A 15 -15.32 13.59 -2.45
N MET A 16 -16.26 12.68 -2.33
CA MET A 16 -16.72 12.16 -1.05
C MET A 16 -16.74 10.64 -1.08
N ASP A 17 -16.31 10.01 0.00
CA ASP A 17 -16.28 8.56 0.13
C ASP A 17 -16.76 8.13 1.52
N LEU A 18 -17.64 7.12 1.55
CA LEU A 18 -18.22 6.61 2.79
C LEU A 18 -17.23 5.73 3.54
N ASP A 19 -16.95 6.12 4.77
CA ASP A 19 -16.06 5.34 5.63
C ASP A 19 -16.76 4.06 6.10
N ARG A 20 -16.10 2.91 5.92
CA ARG A 20 -16.56 1.58 6.35
C ARG A 20 -17.81 1.05 5.65
N PHE A 21 -18.18 1.55 4.48
CA PHE A 21 -19.33 1.06 3.72
C PHE A 21 -19.26 -0.45 3.43
N LYS A 22 -18.07 -0.97 3.13
CA LYS A 22 -17.86 -2.40 2.90
C LYS A 22 -18.34 -3.27 4.07
N ALA A 23 -18.16 -2.83 5.32
CA ALA A 23 -18.61 -3.59 6.50
C ALA A 23 -20.13 -3.76 6.54
N VAL A 24 -20.89 -2.84 5.99
CA VAL A 24 -22.37 -2.95 5.86
C VAL A 24 -22.72 -4.02 4.82
N ASN A 25 -22.09 -3.98 3.65
CA ASN A 25 -22.30 -4.98 2.61
C ASN A 25 -21.92 -6.39 3.10
N ASP A 26 -20.77 -6.53 3.75
CA ASP A 26 -20.29 -7.81 4.26
C ASP A 26 -21.21 -8.37 5.37
N SER A 27 -21.81 -7.49 6.16
CA SER A 27 -22.67 -7.89 7.29
C SER A 27 -24.14 -8.10 6.95
N CYS A 28 -24.66 -7.40 5.93
CA CYS A 28 -26.09 -7.33 5.63
C CYS A 28 -26.46 -7.53 4.15
N GLY A 29 -25.46 -7.70 3.30
CA GLY A 29 -25.61 -7.89 1.84
C GLY A 29 -25.82 -6.58 1.07
N HIS A 30 -25.69 -6.65 -0.25
CA HIS A 30 -25.72 -5.49 -1.15
C HIS A 30 -27.03 -4.69 -1.10
N MET A 31 -28.17 -5.34 -0.83
CA MET A 31 -29.46 -4.63 -0.67
C MET A 31 -29.45 -3.63 0.47
N ALA A 32 -28.78 -3.95 1.59
CA ALA A 32 -28.61 -3.03 2.71
C ALA A 32 -27.74 -1.84 2.33
N GLY A 33 -26.61 -2.13 1.64
CA GLY A 33 -25.73 -1.09 1.12
C GLY A 33 -26.41 -0.15 0.13
N ASP A 34 -27.20 -0.67 -0.81
CA ASP A 34 -27.94 0.14 -1.77
C ASP A 34 -28.98 1.04 -1.08
N ASN A 35 -29.60 0.59 0.00
CA ASN A 35 -30.53 1.40 0.76
C ASN A 35 -29.80 2.50 1.52
N MET A 36 -28.70 2.18 2.20
CA MET A 36 -27.84 3.16 2.87
C MET A 36 -27.36 4.25 1.89
N LEU A 37 -26.91 3.87 0.69
CA LEU A 37 -26.46 4.83 -0.32
C LEU A 37 -27.55 5.81 -0.76
N ARG A 38 -28.82 5.36 -0.84
CA ARG A 38 -29.95 6.26 -1.14
C ARG A 38 -30.24 7.24 -0.01
N GLU A 39 -30.19 6.77 1.24
CA GLU A 39 -30.40 7.62 2.41
C GLU A 39 -29.26 8.64 2.57
N VAL A 40 -28.01 8.22 2.36
CA VAL A 40 -26.86 9.10 2.36
C VAL A 40 -26.92 10.15 1.25
N ALA A 41 -27.32 9.76 0.03
CA ALA A 41 -27.52 10.71 -1.07
C ALA A 41 -28.53 11.80 -0.72
N ALA A 42 -29.62 11.45 -0.03
CA ALA A 42 -30.61 12.42 0.44
C ALA A 42 -30.00 13.36 1.50
N LEU A 43 -29.28 12.83 2.49
CA LEU A 43 -28.60 13.65 3.50
C LEU A 43 -27.60 14.64 2.90
N ILE A 44 -26.83 14.23 1.89
CA ILE A 44 -25.92 15.12 1.18
C ILE A 44 -26.68 16.19 0.42
N LYS A 45 -27.77 15.80 -0.29
CA LYS A 45 -28.60 16.74 -1.06
C LYS A 45 -29.24 17.80 -0.18
N ASP A 46 -29.65 17.48 1.03
CA ASP A 46 -30.25 18.40 1.99
C ASP A 46 -29.27 19.49 2.51
N GLN A 47 -27.94 19.26 2.37
CA GLN A 47 -26.91 20.23 2.79
C GLN A 47 -26.50 21.22 1.70
N VAL A 48 -26.92 20.99 0.45
CA VAL A 48 -26.55 21.83 -0.70
C VAL A 48 -27.78 22.51 -1.31
N ARG A 49 -27.56 23.54 -2.10
CA ARG A 49 -28.64 24.30 -2.76
C ARG A 49 -29.18 23.55 -3.97
N ASP A 50 -30.40 23.94 -4.43
CA ASP A 50 -30.97 23.39 -5.65
C ASP A 50 -30.16 23.71 -6.92
N SER A 51 -29.37 24.80 -6.89
CA SER A 51 -28.44 25.18 -7.97
C SER A 51 -27.19 24.32 -8.02
N ASP A 52 -26.89 23.55 -6.97
CA ASP A 52 -25.69 22.72 -6.85
C ASP A 52 -26.00 21.29 -7.32
N PHE A 53 -24.99 20.63 -7.86
CA PHE A 53 -25.11 19.27 -8.36
C PHE A 53 -24.56 18.26 -7.36
N VAL A 54 -25.31 17.19 -7.13
CA VAL A 54 -24.86 16.03 -6.36
C VAL A 54 -25.06 14.79 -7.22
N GLY A 55 -24.07 13.92 -7.26
CA GLY A 55 -24.11 12.68 -8.00
C GLY A 55 -23.29 11.57 -7.35
N ARG A 56 -23.66 10.33 -7.60
CA ARG A 56 -22.86 9.17 -7.24
C ARG A 56 -21.87 8.88 -8.36
N LEU A 57 -20.58 8.78 -8.03
CA LEU A 57 -19.49 8.55 -8.98
C LEU A 57 -19.27 7.05 -9.24
N GLY A 58 -19.47 6.23 -8.21
CA GLY A 58 -19.36 4.77 -8.28
C GLY A 58 -19.24 4.17 -6.88
N GLY A 59 -19.58 2.91 -6.70
CA GLY A 59 -19.41 2.25 -5.40
C GLY A 59 -20.00 3.04 -4.22
N ASP A 60 -19.17 3.47 -3.30
CA ASP A 60 -19.44 4.30 -2.12
C ASP A 60 -19.01 5.76 -2.28
N GLU A 61 -18.71 6.18 -3.51
CA GLU A 61 -18.22 7.51 -3.85
C GLU A 61 -19.30 8.42 -4.36
N PHE A 62 -19.28 9.67 -3.88
CA PHE A 62 -20.19 10.74 -4.28
C PHE A 62 -19.39 11.97 -4.73
N GLY A 63 -19.99 12.76 -5.60
CA GLY A 63 -19.47 14.06 -6.01
C GLY A 63 -20.49 15.17 -5.79
N ALA A 64 -20.04 16.36 -5.42
CA ALA A 64 -20.89 17.56 -5.46
C ALA A 64 -20.14 18.72 -6.10
N LEU A 65 -20.86 19.48 -6.94
CA LEU A 65 -20.36 20.70 -7.58
C LEU A 65 -21.17 21.89 -7.09
N LEU A 66 -20.49 22.77 -6.35
CA LEU A 66 -21.08 23.99 -5.78
C LEU A 66 -20.74 25.18 -6.69
N ILE A 67 -21.80 25.75 -7.29
CA ILE A 67 -21.66 26.83 -8.28
C ILE A 67 -21.48 28.17 -7.58
N GLY A 68 -20.42 28.93 -7.97
CA GLY A 68 -20.17 30.27 -7.43
C GLY A 68 -20.03 30.29 -5.90
N CYS A 69 -19.41 29.24 -5.32
CA CYS A 69 -19.30 29.09 -3.88
C CYS A 69 -17.91 29.48 -3.39
N PRO A 70 -17.78 30.45 -2.45
CA PRO A 70 -16.52 30.79 -1.81
C PRO A 70 -15.99 29.61 -0.96
N ILE A 71 -14.68 29.46 -0.87
CA ILE A 71 -14.00 28.34 -0.18
C ILE A 71 -14.42 28.18 1.28
N ASP A 72 -14.56 29.26 2.02
CA ASP A 72 -14.97 29.22 3.43
C ASP A 72 -16.39 28.67 3.59
N LYS A 73 -17.30 29.05 2.68
CA LYS A 73 -18.68 28.52 2.69
C LYS A 73 -18.71 27.06 2.25
N ALA A 74 -17.92 26.69 1.28
CA ALA A 74 -17.80 25.32 0.83
C ALA A 74 -17.24 24.41 1.95
N ARG A 75 -16.23 24.89 2.69
CA ARG A 75 -15.69 24.16 3.86
C ARG A 75 -16.76 23.95 4.94
N GLN A 76 -17.58 24.98 5.20
CA GLN A 76 -18.69 24.85 6.16
C GLN A 76 -19.70 23.80 5.69
N ILE A 77 -20.14 23.85 4.44
CA ILE A 77 -21.07 22.86 3.87
C ILE A 77 -20.49 21.45 3.95
N ALA A 78 -19.22 21.26 3.60
CA ALA A 78 -18.57 19.97 3.68
C ALA A 78 -18.51 19.44 5.14
N THR A 79 -18.25 20.33 6.11
CA THR A 79 -18.27 20.00 7.54
C THR A 79 -19.67 19.62 8.00
N ASP A 80 -20.70 20.34 7.55
CA ASP A 80 -22.11 20.06 7.88
C ASP A 80 -22.51 18.68 7.33
N ILE A 81 -22.07 18.32 6.11
CA ILE A 81 -22.26 16.97 5.53
C ILE A 81 -21.59 15.91 6.41
N CYS A 82 -20.31 16.11 6.81
CA CYS A 82 -19.63 15.16 7.68
C CYS A 82 -20.38 14.94 8.99
N ASN A 83 -20.84 16.02 9.63
CA ASN A 83 -21.59 15.97 10.87
C ASN A 83 -22.95 15.27 10.70
N ALA A 84 -23.71 15.61 9.64
CA ALA A 84 -25.00 15.00 9.36
C ALA A 84 -24.88 13.48 9.17
N ILE A 85 -23.83 13.03 8.50
CA ILE A 85 -23.58 11.59 8.29
C ILE A 85 -23.02 10.92 9.56
N ALA A 86 -22.19 11.59 10.35
CA ALA A 86 -21.72 11.07 11.63
C ALA A 86 -22.85 10.89 12.66
N ASP A 87 -23.86 11.76 12.62
CA ASP A 87 -25.05 11.68 13.48
C ASP A 87 -26.09 10.68 12.96
N TYR A 88 -26.02 10.35 11.68
CA TYR A 88 -26.94 9.40 11.06
C TYR A 88 -26.70 7.97 11.57
N ARG A 89 -27.80 7.25 11.82
CA ARG A 89 -27.82 5.86 12.28
C ARG A 89 -28.56 5.01 11.27
N PHE A 90 -27.80 4.26 10.48
CA PHE A 90 -28.42 3.31 9.56
C PHE A 90 -28.91 2.08 10.32
N VAL A 91 -30.23 1.84 10.26
CA VAL A 91 -30.87 0.70 10.89
C VAL A 91 -31.28 -0.29 9.80
N TRP A 92 -30.77 -1.50 9.88
CA TRP A 92 -31.16 -2.58 8.98
C TRP A 92 -31.52 -3.84 9.78
N LYS A 93 -32.81 -4.21 9.81
CA LYS A 93 -33.32 -5.27 10.67
C LYS A 93 -32.93 -4.99 12.15
N ASP A 94 -32.17 -5.90 12.75
CA ASP A 94 -31.75 -5.82 14.15
C ASP A 94 -30.35 -5.18 14.35
N LYS A 95 -29.74 -4.62 13.27
CA LYS A 95 -28.40 -4.04 13.31
C LYS A 95 -28.43 -2.53 13.12
N ILE A 96 -27.59 -1.84 13.88
CA ILE A 96 -27.37 -0.40 13.77
C ILE A 96 -25.91 -0.17 13.32
N PHE A 97 -25.72 0.64 12.28
CA PHE A 97 -24.42 1.00 11.77
C PHE A 97 -24.17 2.50 11.92
N ASN A 98 -22.98 2.84 12.38
CA ASN A 98 -22.45 4.20 12.37
C ASN A 98 -21.48 4.28 11.22
N ILE A 99 -21.66 5.26 10.36
CA ILE A 99 -20.81 5.53 9.22
C ILE A 99 -20.22 6.93 9.32
N GLY A 100 -19.18 7.20 8.56
CA GLY A 100 -18.63 8.52 8.34
C GLY A 100 -18.56 8.80 6.84
N ILE A 101 -18.16 10.01 6.49
CA ILE A 101 -17.83 10.40 5.13
C ILE A 101 -16.58 11.26 5.15
N SER A 102 -15.62 10.92 4.31
CA SER A 102 -14.40 11.70 4.10
C SER A 102 -14.55 12.54 2.84
N ILE A 103 -14.21 13.82 2.91
CA ILE A 103 -14.48 14.79 1.82
C ILE A 103 -13.19 15.48 1.40
N GLY A 104 -12.85 15.36 0.09
CA GLY A 104 -11.87 16.18 -0.58
C GLY A 104 -12.52 17.38 -1.26
N LEU A 105 -12.01 18.58 -1.02
CA LEU A 105 -12.54 19.85 -1.54
C LEU A 105 -11.50 20.50 -2.44
N VAL A 106 -11.90 20.82 -3.68
CA VAL A 106 -11.05 21.47 -4.69
C VAL A 106 -11.74 22.70 -5.26
N GLU A 107 -10.96 23.77 -5.39
CA GLU A 107 -11.38 24.98 -6.09
C GLU A 107 -11.24 24.80 -7.60
N ILE A 108 -12.28 25.18 -8.33
CA ILE A 108 -12.28 25.27 -9.79
C ILE A 108 -12.33 26.75 -10.18
N SER A 109 -11.25 27.22 -10.79
CA SER A 109 -11.09 28.61 -11.26
C SER A 109 -10.54 28.62 -12.68
N HIS A 110 -10.30 29.79 -13.22
CA HIS A 110 -9.67 29.97 -14.54
C HIS A 110 -8.24 29.36 -14.61
N ALA A 111 -7.57 29.22 -13.47
CA ALA A 111 -6.23 28.61 -13.37
C ALA A 111 -6.28 27.08 -13.24
N SER A 112 -7.46 26.48 -13.14
CA SER A 112 -7.60 25.02 -13.02
C SER A 112 -7.26 24.34 -14.35
N GLY A 113 -6.57 23.20 -14.27
CA GLY A 113 -6.23 22.37 -15.42
C GLY A 113 -7.43 21.68 -16.06
N SER A 114 -7.21 20.52 -16.66
CA SER A 114 -8.27 19.71 -17.28
C SER A 114 -9.26 19.19 -16.22
N LEU A 115 -10.42 18.72 -16.67
CA LEU A 115 -11.38 18.01 -15.81
C LEU A 115 -10.72 16.85 -15.05
N GLN A 116 -9.82 16.15 -15.74
CA GLN A 116 -9.09 15.02 -15.15
C GLN A 116 -8.15 15.47 -14.04
N ASP A 117 -7.50 16.62 -14.18
CA ASP A 117 -6.62 17.18 -13.13
C ASP A 117 -7.43 17.58 -11.89
N VAL A 118 -8.60 18.23 -12.10
CA VAL A 118 -9.48 18.62 -11.00
C VAL A 118 -10.06 17.42 -10.27
N MET A 119 -10.50 16.39 -10.98
CA MET A 119 -10.99 15.14 -10.38
C MET A 119 -9.89 14.42 -9.60
N SER A 120 -8.69 14.35 -10.15
CA SER A 120 -7.53 13.75 -9.49
C SER A 120 -7.13 14.52 -8.22
N ALA A 121 -7.20 15.84 -8.24
CA ALA A 121 -6.94 16.69 -7.09
C ALA A 121 -7.99 16.47 -5.97
N ALA A 122 -9.27 16.32 -6.35
CA ALA A 122 -10.35 16.10 -5.40
C ALA A 122 -10.30 14.72 -4.75
N ASP A 123 -10.00 13.68 -5.53
CA ASP A 123 -9.74 12.32 -5.03
C ASP A 123 -8.55 12.31 -4.05
N SER A 124 -7.44 12.96 -4.43
CA SER A 124 -6.28 13.11 -3.54
C SER A 124 -6.63 13.76 -2.22
N ALA A 125 -7.41 14.85 -2.25
CA ALA A 125 -7.83 15.54 -1.03
C ALA A 125 -8.76 14.65 -0.18
N CYS A 126 -9.67 13.88 -0.79
CA CYS A 126 -10.51 12.93 -0.09
C CYS A 126 -9.68 11.84 0.60
N TYR A 127 -8.68 11.32 -0.09
CA TYR A 127 -7.73 10.38 0.49
C TYR A 127 -6.99 10.96 1.71
N MET A 128 -6.55 12.23 1.65
CA MET A 128 -5.92 12.92 2.80
C MET A 128 -6.88 13.02 3.99
N ALA A 129 -8.15 13.30 3.74
CA ALA A 129 -9.18 13.29 4.77
C ALA A 129 -9.25 11.93 5.47
N LYS A 130 -9.23 10.83 4.71
CA LYS A 130 -9.22 9.45 5.24
C LYS A 130 -7.98 9.13 6.06
N GLN A 131 -6.80 9.58 5.61
CA GLN A 131 -5.53 9.30 6.28
C GLN A 131 -5.38 10.03 7.62
N SER A 132 -5.83 11.29 7.71
CA SER A 132 -5.67 12.09 8.92
C SER A 132 -6.53 11.56 10.07
N CYS A 133 -7.86 11.45 9.91
CA CYS A 133 -8.77 10.97 10.97
C CYS A 133 -10.08 10.37 10.47
N ARG A 134 -10.32 10.20 9.18
CA ARG A 134 -11.62 9.88 8.57
C ARG A 134 -12.77 10.78 9.10
N GLY A 135 -13.89 10.79 8.40
CA GLY A 135 -15.04 11.61 8.81
C GLY A 135 -14.78 13.12 8.80
N GLN A 136 -13.89 13.61 7.97
CA GLN A 136 -13.46 15.02 7.95
C GLN A 136 -13.27 15.55 6.53
N VAL A 137 -13.04 16.87 6.45
CA VAL A 137 -12.82 17.61 5.21
C VAL A 137 -11.33 17.93 5.05
N HIS A 138 -10.78 17.65 3.87
CA HIS A 138 -9.47 18.14 3.47
C HIS A 138 -9.60 19.05 2.24
N VAL A 139 -9.03 20.26 2.33
CA VAL A 139 -9.03 21.20 1.22
C VAL A 139 -7.75 21.04 0.43
N TYR A 140 -7.87 20.75 -0.86
CA TYR A 140 -6.72 20.70 -1.75
C TYR A 140 -6.07 22.08 -1.88
N SER A 141 -4.78 22.17 -1.70
CA SER A 141 -3.97 23.35 -1.96
C SER A 141 -2.79 23.00 -2.86
N ALA A 142 -2.73 23.65 -4.02
CA ALA A 142 -1.61 23.49 -4.94
C ALA A 142 -0.26 24.00 -4.37
N ARG A 143 -0.29 24.73 -3.24
CA ARG A 143 0.88 25.24 -2.53
C ARG A 143 1.37 24.29 -1.44
N ASP A 144 0.63 23.25 -1.18
CA ASP A 144 0.99 22.27 -0.16
C ASP A 144 1.98 21.26 -0.76
N GLU A 145 3.24 21.26 -0.27
CA GLU A 145 4.27 20.32 -0.74
C GLU A 145 3.88 18.86 -0.52
N ALA A 146 3.08 18.57 0.51
CA ALA A 146 2.55 17.24 0.76
C ALA A 146 1.65 16.79 -0.39
N VAL A 147 0.79 17.69 -0.89
CA VAL A 147 -0.14 17.43 -2.00
C VAL A 147 0.60 17.32 -3.35
N ALA A 148 1.69 18.06 -3.53
CA ALA A 148 2.52 17.92 -4.73
C ALA A 148 3.19 16.54 -4.81
N ARG A 149 3.61 15.98 -3.67
CA ARG A 149 4.08 14.58 -3.57
C ARG A 149 2.99 13.58 -3.91
N GLU A 150 1.74 13.87 -3.50
CA GLU A 150 0.61 12.98 -3.77
C GLU A 150 0.14 13.01 -5.23
N ARG A 151 0.28 14.11 -5.94
CA ARG A 151 0.09 14.11 -7.41
C ARG A 151 1.00 13.10 -8.09
N GLY A 152 2.25 13.00 -7.65
CA GLY A 152 3.17 11.96 -8.09
C GLY A 152 2.65 10.56 -7.74
N ASP A 153 2.20 10.37 -6.50
CA ASP A 153 1.70 9.08 -6.02
C ASP A 153 0.46 8.59 -6.80
N ILE A 154 -0.48 9.48 -7.15
CA ILE A 154 -1.68 9.12 -7.94
C ILE A 154 -1.31 8.74 -9.38
N GLN A 155 -0.34 9.41 -9.97
CA GLN A 155 0.17 8.99 -11.27
C GLN A 155 0.75 7.58 -11.19
N TRP A 156 1.47 7.26 -10.11
CA TRP A 156 1.95 5.92 -9.81
C TRP A 156 0.81 4.91 -9.62
N LEU A 157 -0.24 5.23 -8.87
CA LEU A 157 -1.42 4.36 -8.68
C LEU A 157 -2.03 3.92 -10.01
N ARG A 158 -2.21 4.85 -10.94
CA ARG A 158 -2.72 4.54 -12.28
C ARG A 158 -1.75 3.64 -13.05
N GLN A 159 -0.46 3.95 -12.99
CA GLN A 159 0.56 3.14 -13.66
C GLN A 159 0.59 1.72 -13.10
N TRP A 160 0.41 1.51 -11.77
CA TRP A 160 0.36 0.17 -11.21
C TRP A 160 -0.90 -0.59 -11.55
N GLN A 161 -2.07 0.05 -11.52
CA GLN A 161 -3.29 -0.59 -11.97
C GLN A 161 -3.15 -1.08 -13.42
N THR A 162 -2.59 -0.22 -14.27
CA THR A 162 -2.27 -0.59 -15.65
C THR A 162 -1.21 -1.70 -15.68
N ALA A 163 -0.13 -1.59 -14.93
CA ALA A 163 0.94 -2.58 -14.91
C ALA A 163 0.50 -3.95 -14.40
N LEU A 164 -0.39 -4.00 -13.41
CA LEU A 164 -0.99 -5.24 -12.92
C LEU A 164 -1.93 -5.88 -13.96
N HIS A 165 -2.63 -5.06 -14.77
CA HIS A 165 -3.53 -5.55 -15.81
C HIS A 165 -2.81 -5.90 -17.12
N GLU A 166 -1.76 -5.16 -17.47
CA GLU A 166 -1.04 -5.30 -18.75
C GLU A 166 0.27 -6.07 -18.60
N ASP A 167 0.54 -6.63 -17.40
CA ASP A 167 1.76 -7.40 -17.08
C ASP A 167 3.06 -6.62 -17.41
N SER A 168 3.05 -5.31 -17.12
CA SER A 168 4.19 -4.41 -17.41
C SER A 168 5.26 -4.40 -16.32
N PHE A 169 5.07 -5.16 -15.25
CA PHE A 169 6.12 -5.40 -14.27
C PHE A 169 7.17 -6.35 -14.81
N GLN A 170 8.41 -6.14 -14.39
CA GLN A 170 9.54 -6.98 -14.74
C GLN A 170 10.27 -7.43 -13.49
N LEU A 171 10.83 -8.65 -13.52
CA LEU A 171 11.72 -9.13 -12.48
C LEU A 171 13.18 -8.88 -12.91
N ALA A 172 13.92 -8.21 -12.04
CA ALA A 172 15.37 -8.17 -12.09
C ALA A 172 15.94 -9.09 -11.01
N VAL A 173 17.10 -9.65 -11.23
CA VAL A 173 17.79 -10.49 -10.25
C VAL A 173 19.14 -9.90 -9.89
N GLN A 174 19.42 -9.83 -8.59
CA GLN A 174 20.71 -9.40 -8.05
C GLN A 174 21.42 -10.60 -7.43
N PRO A 175 22.64 -10.94 -7.88
CA PRO A 175 23.36 -12.09 -7.34
C PRO A 175 23.84 -11.82 -5.90
N ILE A 176 23.70 -12.84 -5.03
CA ILE A 176 24.24 -12.85 -3.66
C ILE A 176 25.51 -13.68 -3.68
N LEU A 177 26.64 -13.03 -3.41
CA LEU A 177 27.96 -13.63 -3.51
C LEU A 177 28.50 -14.04 -2.14
N ALA A 178 29.06 -15.25 -2.06
CA ALA A 178 29.76 -15.69 -0.86
C ALA A 178 31.09 -14.94 -0.70
N MET A 179 31.36 -14.41 0.49
CA MET A 179 32.62 -13.69 0.76
C MET A 179 33.81 -14.63 0.90
N ARG A 180 33.61 -15.88 1.33
CA ARG A 180 34.65 -16.89 1.49
C ARG A 180 34.11 -18.27 1.14
N GLY A 181 34.84 -19.01 0.30
CA GLY A 181 34.44 -20.35 -0.13
C GLY A 181 33.26 -20.33 -1.11
N SER A 182 32.76 -21.51 -1.49
CA SER A 182 31.50 -21.63 -2.19
C SER A 182 30.41 -21.77 -1.16
N ALA A 183 29.40 -20.86 -1.15
CA ALA A 183 28.19 -21.04 -0.38
C ALA A 183 27.46 -22.29 -0.90
N THR A 184 27.19 -23.23 -0.01
CA THR A 184 26.52 -24.49 -0.34
C THR A 184 25.03 -24.45 -0.04
N SER A 185 24.54 -23.40 0.62
CA SER A 185 23.14 -23.19 1.03
C SER A 185 22.77 -21.71 0.98
N GLY A 186 21.50 -21.40 1.10
CA GLY A 186 20.94 -20.07 1.18
C GLY A 186 20.69 -19.38 -0.18
N PRO A 187 20.19 -18.14 -0.15
CA PRO A 187 19.80 -17.45 -1.37
C PRO A 187 21.02 -17.17 -2.27
N ALA A 188 20.88 -17.50 -3.54
CA ALA A 188 21.88 -17.24 -4.59
C ALA A 188 21.62 -15.91 -5.29
N VAL A 189 20.38 -15.50 -5.33
CA VAL A 189 19.91 -14.27 -5.97
C VAL A 189 18.80 -13.65 -5.13
N GLU A 190 18.69 -12.34 -5.20
CA GLU A 190 17.54 -11.59 -4.74
C GLU A 190 16.72 -11.13 -5.94
N VAL A 191 15.41 -11.30 -5.87
CA VAL A 191 14.46 -10.83 -6.89
C VAL A 191 14.00 -9.42 -6.54
N LEU A 192 14.11 -8.54 -7.51
CA LEU A 192 13.74 -7.15 -7.42
C LEU A 192 12.70 -6.82 -8.50
N ILE A 193 11.58 -6.25 -8.08
CA ILE A 193 10.58 -5.78 -9.03
C ILE A 193 11.03 -4.49 -9.71
N ARG A 194 10.71 -4.35 -10.99
CA ARG A 194 10.92 -3.15 -11.80
C ARG A 194 9.62 -2.81 -12.52
N LEU A 195 9.40 -1.54 -12.74
CA LEU A 195 8.27 -1.05 -13.52
C LEU A 195 8.79 -0.42 -14.80
N ASP A 196 8.26 -0.85 -15.95
CA ASP A 196 8.55 -0.22 -17.23
C ASP A 196 7.83 1.14 -17.31
N ASP A 197 8.58 2.21 -17.60
CA ASP A 197 8.04 3.58 -17.74
C ASP A 197 7.33 3.82 -19.09
N GLY A 198 7.20 2.78 -19.92
CA GLY A 198 6.66 2.85 -21.27
C GLY A 198 7.64 3.45 -22.31
N LEU A 199 8.83 3.85 -21.88
CA LEU A 199 9.92 4.35 -22.71
C LEU A 199 11.10 3.36 -22.79
N GLY A 200 10.89 2.14 -22.23
CA GLY A 200 11.91 1.10 -22.16
C GLY A 200 12.95 1.32 -21.06
N ARG A 201 12.64 2.14 -20.07
CA ARG A 201 13.47 2.32 -18.86
C ARG A 201 12.80 1.63 -17.69
N ALA A 202 13.54 0.78 -17.00
CA ALA A 202 13.08 0.14 -15.79
C ALA A 202 13.26 1.09 -14.60
N THR A 203 12.18 1.48 -13.95
CA THR A 203 12.20 2.32 -12.74
C THR A 203 12.63 1.50 -11.53
N GLU A 204 13.45 2.09 -10.66
CA GLU A 204 13.90 1.44 -9.43
C GLU A 204 12.75 1.24 -8.43
N SER A 205 12.79 0.14 -7.69
CA SER A 205 11.74 -0.26 -6.75
C SER A 205 11.40 0.84 -5.74
N ALA A 206 12.42 1.53 -5.20
CA ALA A 206 12.23 2.55 -4.17
C ALA A 206 11.35 3.73 -4.61
N GLU A 207 11.31 4.06 -5.90
CA GLU A 207 10.55 5.20 -6.41
C GLU A 207 9.05 4.92 -6.42
N PHE A 208 8.64 3.71 -6.79
CA PHE A 208 7.22 3.38 -6.94
C PHE A 208 6.64 2.55 -5.79
N LEU A 209 7.46 1.82 -5.00
CA LEU A 209 6.94 1.04 -3.87
C LEU A 209 6.54 1.89 -2.66
N ARG A 210 7.18 3.06 -2.44
CA ARG A 210 6.77 3.98 -1.36
C ARG A 210 5.32 4.45 -1.50
N PRO A 211 4.91 5.00 -2.66
CA PRO A 211 3.51 5.26 -2.92
C PRO A 211 2.64 4.00 -2.79
N ALA A 212 3.04 2.81 -3.33
CA ALA A 212 2.30 1.57 -3.20
C ALA A 212 1.99 1.20 -1.74
N ALA A 213 2.99 1.33 -0.89
CA ALA A 213 2.82 1.08 0.55
C ALA A 213 1.82 2.05 1.19
N ARG A 214 1.85 3.35 0.81
CA ARG A 214 0.91 4.35 1.31
C ARG A 214 -0.53 4.01 0.95
N TYR A 215 -0.77 3.51 -0.25
CA TYR A 215 -2.10 3.17 -0.76
C TYR A 215 -2.53 1.71 -0.51
N GLN A 216 -1.84 1.00 0.37
CA GLN A 216 -2.16 -0.37 0.77
C GLN A 216 -2.17 -1.38 -0.42
N MET A 217 -1.34 -1.14 -1.44
CA MET A 217 -1.27 -1.98 -2.64
C MET A 217 -0.20 -3.08 -2.55
N MET A 218 0.65 -3.04 -1.52
CA MET A 218 1.76 -3.98 -1.39
C MET A 218 1.33 -5.46 -1.45
N PRO A 219 0.21 -5.91 -0.84
CA PRO A 219 -0.19 -7.30 -0.95
C PRO A 219 -0.49 -7.76 -2.39
N GLN A 220 -0.95 -6.87 -3.27
CA GLN A 220 -1.18 -7.20 -4.67
C GLN A 220 0.13 -7.30 -5.45
N ILE A 221 1.07 -6.40 -5.17
CA ILE A 221 2.41 -6.39 -5.77
C ILE A 221 3.18 -7.64 -5.33
N ASP A 222 3.19 -7.94 -4.03
CA ASP A 222 3.89 -9.10 -3.50
C ASP A 222 3.32 -10.42 -4.06
N ARG A 223 1.98 -10.51 -4.27
CA ARG A 223 1.35 -11.65 -4.99
C ARG A 223 1.86 -11.78 -6.43
N TRP A 224 1.98 -10.66 -7.13
CA TRP A 224 2.52 -10.68 -8.49
C TRP A 224 3.98 -11.14 -8.48
N VAL A 225 4.83 -10.61 -7.58
CA VAL A 225 6.26 -10.99 -7.48
C VAL A 225 6.41 -12.48 -7.18
N VAL A 226 5.64 -13.01 -6.23
CA VAL A 226 5.67 -14.45 -5.91
C VAL A 226 5.29 -15.29 -7.13
N ASN A 227 4.17 -14.99 -7.79
CA ASN A 227 3.75 -15.74 -8.98
C ASN A 227 4.77 -15.65 -10.11
N ALA A 228 5.28 -14.46 -10.42
CA ALA A 228 6.25 -14.27 -11.48
C ALA A 228 7.58 -15.00 -11.19
N THR A 229 8.04 -14.97 -9.92
CA THR A 229 9.25 -15.69 -9.52
C THR A 229 9.07 -17.21 -9.66
N LEU A 230 7.95 -17.75 -9.17
CA LEU A 230 7.65 -19.18 -9.29
C LEU A 230 7.54 -19.60 -10.76
N ALA A 231 6.90 -18.78 -11.62
CA ALA A 231 6.82 -19.01 -13.05
C ALA A 231 8.21 -19.01 -13.70
N ALA A 232 9.07 -18.05 -13.37
CA ALA A 232 10.43 -17.97 -13.91
C ALA A 232 11.31 -19.17 -13.51
N ILE A 233 11.15 -19.67 -12.26
CA ILE A 233 11.86 -20.87 -11.81
C ILE A 233 11.31 -22.11 -12.52
N SER A 234 10.01 -22.32 -12.53
CA SER A 234 9.37 -23.51 -13.14
C SER A 234 9.54 -23.52 -14.66
N GLY A 235 9.53 -22.37 -15.32
CA GLY A 235 9.80 -22.20 -16.76
C GLY A 235 11.27 -22.35 -17.14
N GLY A 236 12.17 -22.37 -16.17
CA GLY A 236 13.63 -22.49 -16.39
C GLY A 236 14.31 -21.20 -16.86
N GLU A 237 13.62 -20.06 -16.80
CA GLU A 237 14.18 -18.72 -17.05
C GLU A 237 15.13 -18.32 -15.92
N LEU A 238 14.72 -18.56 -14.67
CA LEU A 238 15.55 -18.37 -13.49
C LEU A 238 16.13 -19.72 -13.04
N LYS A 239 17.42 -19.92 -13.26
CA LYS A 239 18.13 -21.15 -12.87
C LYS A 239 18.89 -20.94 -11.59
N LEU A 240 18.48 -21.63 -10.53
CA LEU A 240 19.18 -21.61 -9.25
C LEU A 240 20.25 -22.73 -9.19
N PRO A 241 21.41 -22.48 -8.56
CA PRO A 241 22.35 -23.54 -8.25
C PRO A 241 21.72 -24.59 -7.34
N ALA A 242 22.22 -25.81 -7.38
CA ALA A 242 21.73 -26.88 -6.50
C ALA A 242 21.81 -26.46 -5.02
N ASN A 243 20.75 -26.75 -4.26
CA ASN A 243 20.62 -26.41 -2.84
C ASN A 243 20.72 -24.91 -2.52
N ARG A 244 20.40 -24.05 -3.48
CA ARG A 244 20.33 -22.61 -3.30
C ARG A 244 18.91 -22.11 -3.54
N SER A 245 18.53 -21.09 -2.79
CA SER A 245 17.22 -20.45 -2.88
C SER A 245 17.27 -19.11 -3.63
N CYS A 246 16.10 -18.57 -3.89
CA CYS A 246 15.86 -17.24 -4.43
C CYS A 246 15.19 -16.39 -3.36
N ALA A 247 15.74 -15.24 -3.05
CA ALA A 247 15.20 -14.31 -2.06
C ALA A 247 14.07 -13.46 -2.68
N ILE A 248 12.95 -13.35 -1.96
CA ILE A 248 11.77 -12.55 -2.31
C ILE A 248 11.42 -11.65 -1.14
N ASN A 249 11.43 -10.34 -1.37
CA ASN A 249 11.03 -9.34 -0.39
C ASN A 249 9.51 -9.39 -0.12
N LEU A 250 9.12 -9.30 1.14
CA LEU A 250 7.72 -9.19 1.57
C LEU A 250 7.50 -7.94 2.42
N SER A 251 6.41 -7.24 2.15
CA SER A 251 6.02 -6.04 2.89
C SER A 251 5.34 -6.37 4.23
N GLY A 252 5.39 -5.43 5.17
CA GLY A 252 4.67 -5.56 6.43
C GLY A 252 3.14 -5.60 6.26
N GLN A 253 2.60 -5.00 5.19
CA GLN A 253 1.17 -5.07 4.86
C GLN A 253 0.78 -6.48 4.45
N THR A 254 1.63 -7.15 3.71
CA THR A 254 1.43 -8.52 3.25
C THR A 254 1.47 -9.52 4.40
N LEU A 255 2.36 -9.33 5.37
CA LEU A 255 2.40 -10.14 6.60
C LEU A 255 1.12 -10.00 7.44
N GLY A 256 0.42 -8.87 7.33
CA GLY A 256 -0.88 -8.63 7.99
C GLY A 256 -2.09 -9.14 7.19
N ASP A 257 -1.93 -9.59 5.95
CA ASP A 257 -3.01 -10.12 5.11
C ASP A 257 -3.19 -11.62 5.37
N GLU A 258 -4.25 -11.99 6.11
CA GLU A 258 -4.55 -13.40 6.45
C GLU A 258 -4.72 -14.29 5.21
N SER A 259 -5.14 -13.72 4.07
CA SER A 259 -5.33 -14.47 2.84
C SER A 259 -4.03 -14.77 2.08
N PHE A 260 -2.94 -14.05 2.42
CA PHE A 260 -1.68 -14.17 1.69
C PHE A 260 -0.97 -15.49 1.97
N LEU A 261 -1.04 -15.97 3.21
CA LEU A 261 -0.45 -17.28 3.57
C LEU A 261 -1.04 -18.41 2.71
N GLY A 262 -2.37 -18.50 2.63
CA GLY A 262 -3.04 -19.48 1.78
C GLY A 262 -2.68 -19.34 0.31
N PHE A 263 -2.58 -18.10 -0.17
CA PHE A 263 -2.14 -17.83 -1.54
C PHE A 263 -0.74 -18.38 -1.84
N VAL A 264 0.25 -18.17 -0.93
CA VAL A 264 1.63 -18.64 -1.14
C VAL A 264 1.68 -20.17 -1.19
N VAL A 265 0.99 -20.85 -0.25
CA VAL A 265 0.90 -22.33 -0.24
C VAL A 265 0.32 -22.85 -1.55
N ASP A 266 -0.82 -22.31 -1.99
CA ASP A 266 -1.47 -22.69 -3.25
C ASP A 266 -0.57 -22.40 -4.48
N ALA A 267 0.18 -21.31 -4.46
CA ALA A 267 1.07 -20.95 -5.55
C ALA A 267 2.27 -21.91 -5.66
N LEU A 268 2.87 -22.28 -4.53
CA LEU A 268 3.93 -23.28 -4.48
C LEU A 268 3.45 -24.63 -5.01
N ASP A 269 2.31 -25.10 -4.52
CA ASP A 269 1.72 -26.38 -4.96
C ASP A 269 1.45 -26.40 -6.46
N ARG A 270 0.88 -25.33 -7.00
CA ARG A 270 0.57 -25.23 -8.44
C ARG A 270 1.80 -25.13 -9.32
N SER A 271 2.84 -24.44 -8.87
CA SER A 271 4.07 -24.24 -9.66
C SER A 271 4.95 -25.48 -9.72
N GLY A 272 4.85 -26.38 -8.74
CA GLY A 272 5.75 -27.52 -8.56
C GLY A 272 7.18 -27.11 -8.16
N VAL A 273 7.43 -25.85 -7.81
CA VAL A 273 8.72 -25.38 -7.32
C VAL A 273 8.92 -25.89 -5.89
N SER A 274 10.11 -26.43 -5.61
CA SER A 274 10.43 -26.86 -4.24
C SER A 274 10.37 -25.66 -3.28
N PRO A 275 9.65 -25.75 -2.14
CA PRO A 275 9.67 -24.69 -1.12
C PRO A 275 11.07 -24.27 -0.69
N SER A 276 12.02 -25.21 -0.63
CA SER A 276 13.44 -24.95 -0.30
C SER A 276 14.19 -24.10 -1.35
N SER A 277 13.57 -23.83 -2.49
CA SER A 277 14.10 -22.89 -3.48
C SER A 277 13.69 -21.45 -3.24
N ILE A 278 12.89 -21.17 -2.20
CA ILE A 278 12.36 -19.85 -1.88
C ILE A 278 12.83 -19.42 -0.50
N CYS A 279 13.42 -18.23 -0.41
CA CYS A 279 13.74 -17.53 0.81
C CYS A 279 12.92 -16.23 0.87
N PHE A 280 12.07 -16.08 1.87
CA PHE A 280 11.34 -14.82 2.06
C PHE A 280 12.15 -13.85 2.91
N GLU A 281 12.28 -12.61 2.43
CA GLU A 281 12.96 -11.53 3.14
C GLU A 281 11.91 -10.61 3.79
N VAL A 282 12.05 -10.41 5.09
CA VAL A 282 11.15 -9.59 5.90
C VAL A 282 11.97 -8.64 6.75
N THR A 283 11.58 -7.37 6.81
CA THR A 283 12.28 -6.39 7.66
C THR A 283 11.87 -6.54 9.12
N GLU A 284 12.77 -6.12 10.03
CA GLU A 284 12.49 -6.08 11.48
C GLU A 284 11.20 -5.27 11.76
N GLY A 285 11.03 -4.10 11.12
CA GLY A 285 9.84 -3.25 11.26
C GLY A 285 8.55 -3.92 10.77
N ALA A 286 8.61 -4.71 9.71
CA ALA A 286 7.47 -5.46 9.18
C ALA A 286 6.97 -6.51 10.20
N ILE A 287 7.87 -7.25 10.84
CA ILE A 287 7.52 -8.21 11.87
C ILE A 287 6.91 -7.53 13.09
N LEU A 288 7.51 -6.43 13.56
CA LEU A 288 7.06 -5.72 14.76
C LEU A 288 5.69 -5.05 14.57
N SER A 289 5.32 -4.69 13.35
CA SER A 289 4.00 -4.10 13.06
C SER A 289 2.84 -5.07 13.30
N ASN A 290 3.08 -6.39 13.18
CA ASN A 290 2.07 -7.43 13.41
C ASN A 290 2.70 -8.77 13.80
N VAL A 291 3.27 -8.83 15.00
CA VAL A 291 4.08 -9.96 15.49
C VAL A 291 3.37 -11.30 15.36
N GLN A 292 2.09 -11.39 15.74
CA GLN A 292 1.36 -12.66 15.74
C GLN A 292 1.13 -13.24 14.34
N HIS A 293 0.74 -12.38 13.37
CA HIS A 293 0.55 -12.82 12.00
C HIS A 293 1.89 -13.13 11.33
N ALA A 294 2.91 -12.32 11.55
CA ALA A 294 4.26 -12.58 11.05
C ALA A 294 4.80 -13.92 11.59
N GLN A 295 4.65 -14.18 12.87
CA GLN A 295 5.08 -15.44 13.49
C GLN A 295 4.38 -16.63 12.84
N ARG A 296 3.05 -16.60 12.74
CA ARG A 296 2.29 -17.69 12.11
C ARG A 296 2.68 -17.90 10.65
N PHE A 297 2.87 -16.82 9.90
CA PHE A 297 3.29 -16.86 8.49
C PHE A 297 4.65 -17.56 8.35
N ILE A 298 5.64 -17.12 9.14
CA ILE A 298 6.99 -17.67 9.12
C ILE A 298 6.99 -19.15 9.55
N GLU A 299 6.33 -19.48 10.67
CA GLU A 299 6.27 -20.85 11.17
C GLU A 299 5.65 -21.83 10.15
N VAL A 300 4.56 -21.46 9.49
CA VAL A 300 3.88 -22.34 8.51
C VAL A 300 4.73 -22.53 7.28
N LEU A 301 5.26 -21.46 6.68
CA LEU A 301 6.04 -21.57 5.45
C LEU A 301 7.42 -22.20 5.68
N HIS A 302 8.06 -21.92 6.82
CA HIS A 302 9.28 -22.61 7.21
C HIS A 302 9.01 -24.11 7.44
N GLY A 303 7.86 -24.45 8.03
CA GLY A 303 7.42 -25.84 8.25
C GLY A 303 7.23 -26.65 6.97
N ILE A 304 6.91 -26.01 5.85
CA ILE A 304 6.83 -26.67 4.53
C ILE A 304 8.15 -26.63 3.76
N GLY A 305 9.18 -25.95 4.30
CA GLY A 305 10.53 -25.97 3.77
C GLY A 305 11.01 -24.69 3.09
N CYS A 306 10.27 -23.57 3.17
CA CYS A 306 10.77 -22.26 2.76
C CYS A 306 11.82 -21.74 3.76
N GLU A 307 12.76 -20.94 3.27
CA GLU A 307 13.73 -20.23 4.10
C GLU A 307 13.26 -18.81 4.40
N PHE A 308 13.78 -18.21 5.48
CA PHE A 308 13.48 -16.84 5.88
C PHE A 308 14.76 -16.06 6.19
N SER A 309 14.82 -14.83 5.66
CA SER A 309 15.86 -13.84 5.95
C SER A 309 15.26 -12.64 6.68
N LEU A 310 15.89 -12.22 7.75
CA LEU A 310 15.57 -10.96 8.43
C LEU A 310 16.42 -9.85 7.81
N ASP A 311 15.77 -8.90 7.17
CA ASP A 311 16.42 -7.77 6.49
C ASP A 311 16.44 -6.49 7.34
N ASP A 312 17.33 -5.55 6.97
CA ASP A 312 17.56 -4.27 7.65
C ASP A 312 17.88 -4.41 9.15
N PHE A 313 18.56 -5.50 9.54
CA PHE A 313 18.82 -5.77 10.94
C PHE A 313 19.70 -4.70 11.60
N GLY A 314 19.20 -4.18 12.71
CA GLY A 314 19.86 -3.13 13.49
C GLY A 314 19.40 -1.71 13.15
N SER A 315 18.58 -1.52 12.12
CA SER A 315 18.03 -0.19 11.75
C SER A 315 16.94 0.30 12.70
N GLY A 316 16.30 -0.61 13.46
CA GLY A 316 15.17 -0.34 14.35
C GLY A 316 15.53 -0.34 15.84
N LEU A 317 14.64 0.21 16.67
CA LEU A 317 14.67 0.09 18.12
C LEU A 317 13.98 -1.20 18.61
N GLY A 318 13.90 -2.21 17.75
CA GLY A 318 13.17 -3.44 18.01
C GLY A 318 13.72 -4.23 19.19
N SER A 319 12.83 -4.87 19.90
CA SER A 319 13.20 -5.78 20.99
C SER A 319 13.68 -7.10 20.42
N PHE A 320 14.95 -7.42 20.56
CA PHE A 320 15.54 -8.73 20.24
C PHE A 320 14.74 -9.91 20.83
N SER A 321 13.91 -9.65 21.86
CA SER A 321 13.07 -10.67 22.48
C SER A 321 12.00 -11.23 21.54
N SER A 322 11.46 -10.41 20.63
CA SER A 322 10.44 -10.85 19.66
C SER A 322 11.02 -11.70 18.54
N LEU A 323 12.29 -11.46 18.20
CA LEU A 323 12.99 -12.19 17.12
C LEU A 323 13.56 -13.54 17.57
N LYS A 324 13.81 -13.71 18.88
CA LYS A 324 14.46 -14.91 19.46
C LYS A 324 13.73 -16.22 19.15
N HIS A 325 12.44 -16.17 18.93
CA HIS A 325 11.60 -17.37 18.76
C HIS A 325 11.15 -17.60 17.32
N LEU A 326 11.55 -16.73 16.39
CA LEU A 326 11.22 -16.90 15.00
C LEU A 326 12.21 -17.83 14.30
N PRO A 327 11.75 -18.78 13.47
CA PRO A 327 12.62 -19.63 12.68
C PRO A 327 13.16 -18.85 11.47
N ILE A 328 14.21 -18.07 11.72
CA ILE A 328 14.93 -17.30 10.71
C ILE A 328 16.22 -18.03 10.37
N ASP A 329 16.54 -18.16 9.09
CA ASP A 329 17.73 -18.87 8.59
C ASP A 329 18.88 -17.89 8.29
N TYR A 330 18.58 -16.66 7.92
CA TYR A 330 19.57 -15.64 7.51
C TYR A 330 19.25 -14.29 8.14
N LEU A 331 20.34 -13.52 8.36
CA LEU A 331 20.24 -12.17 8.88
C LEU A 331 21.04 -11.23 7.98
N GLN A 332 20.38 -10.19 7.45
CA GLN A 332 21.01 -9.16 6.63
C GLN A 332 21.23 -7.90 7.45
N ILE A 333 22.49 -7.50 7.57
CA ILE A 333 22.87 -6.30 8.32
C ILE A 333 22.56 -5.07 7.45
N ASP A 334 21.85 -4.11 8.03
CA ASP A 334 21.49 -2.86 7.35
C ASP A 334 22.68 -2.15 6.72
N GLY A 335 22.50 -1.62 5.52
CA GLY A 335 23.52 -0.96 4.72
C GLY A 335 24.15 0.27 5.40
N THR A 336 23.48 0.89 6.38
CA THR A 336 24.02 2.02 7.13
C THR A 336 25.27 1.66 7.92
N TYR A 337 25.36 0.43 8.42
CA TYR A 337 26.52 -0.08 9.16
C TYR A 337 27.65 -0.56 8.25
N THR A 338 27.34 -0.94 7.01
CA THR A 338 28.33 -1.56 6.12
C THR A 338 28.99 -0.57 5.14
N ARG A 339 28.34 0.55 4.81
CA ARG A 339 28.84 1.53 3.82
C ARG A 339 30.23 2.10 4.11
N ASN A 340 30.55 2.38 5.38
CA ASN A 340 31.80 2.97 5.81
C ASN A 340 32.58 2.04 6.75
N LEU A 341 32.38 0.73 6.66
CA LEU A 341 32.90 -0.26 7.58
C LEU A 341 34.44 -0.22 7.74
N GLN A 342 35.17 0.16 6.67
CA GLN A 342 36.64 0.22 6.72
C GLN A 342 37.19 1.38 7.55
N THR A 343 36.44 2.47 7.72
CA THR A 343 36.91 3.71 8.33
C THR A 343 36.19 4.06 9.62
N ASP A 344 35.02 3.48 9.88
CA ASP A 344 34.20 3.76 11.05
C ASP A 344 34.32 2.63 12.09
N LEU A 345 35.07 2.93 13.17
CA LEU A 345 35.29 1.96 14.25
C LEU A 345 34.01 1.60 15.01
N VAL A 346 33.04 2.52 15.12
CA VAL A 346 31.76 2.25 15.78
C VAL A 346 30.96 1.24 14.95
N ASN A 347 30.89 1.45 13.63
CA ASN A 347 30.24 0.51 12.73
C ASN A 347 30.90 -0.87 12.74
N GLN A 348 32.24 -0.94 12.85
CA GLN A 348 32.96 -2.21 12.99
C GLN A 348 32.51 -2.97 14.25
N GLU A 349 32.45 -2.31 15.40
CA GLU A 349 32.02 -2.92 16.66
C GLU A 349 30.54 -3.33 16.62
N MET A 350 29.65 -2.51 16.01
CA MET A 350 28.26 -2.84 15.83
C MET A 350 28.07 -4.10 14.97
N VAL A 351 28.75 -4.17 13.82
CA VAL A 351 28.70 -5.34 12.94
C VAL A 351 29.27 -6.58 13.63
N ASN A 352 30.36 -6.46 14.39
CA ASN A 352 30.91 -7.56 15.18
C ASN A 352 29.92 -8.08 16.23
N ALA A 353 29.20 -7.17 16.90
CA ALA A 353 28.18 -7.53 17.87
C ALA A 353 27.01 -8.29 17.20
N MET A 354 26.53 -7.79 16.03
CA MET A 354 25.48 -8.44 15.24
C MET A 354 25.88 -9.84 14.78
N ILE A 355 27.11 -10.01 14.26
CA ILE A 355 27.64 -11.32 13.87
C ILE A 355 27.70 -12.27 15.06
N LYS A 356 28.13 -11.79 16.24
CA LYS A 356 28.18 -12.61 17.46
C LYS A 356 26.78 -13.03 17.89
N LEU A 357 25.80 -12.13 17.78
CA LEU A 357 24.41 -12.41 18.08
C LEU A 357 23.83 -13.47 17.13
N ALA A 358 24.00 -13.28 15.81
CA ALA A 358 23.56 -14.22 14.79
C ALA A 358 24.09 -15.64 15.06
N ARG A 359 25.39 -15.77 15.32
CA ARG A 359 26.01 -17.06 15.70
C ARG A 359 25.41 -17.67 16.97
N THR A 360 25.03 -16.85 17.94
CA THR A 360 24.39 -17.33 19.18
C THR A 360 22.96 -17.80 18.94
N MET A 361 22.29 -17.25 17.98
CA MET A 361 20.94 -17.63 17.53
C MET A 361 20.97 -18.82 16.56
N ALA A 362 22.14 -19.23 16.09
CA ALA A 362 22.35 -20.25 15.05
C ALA A 362 21.79 -19.84 13.67
N VAL A 363 21.87 -18.55 13.36
CA VAL A 363 21.47 -17.91 12.09
C VAL A 363 22.72 -17.51 11.31
#